data_5f96ae421d4a2c0a266baab57b315665
#
_entry.id   5f96ae421d4a2c0a266baab57b315665
#
_cell.length_a   1.000
_cell.length_b   1.000
_cell.length_c   1.000
_cell.angle_alpha   90.00
_cell.angle_beta   90.00
_cell.angle_gamma   90.00
#
_symmetry.space_group_name_H-M   'P 1'
#
loop_
_entity.id
_entity.type
_entity.pdbx_description
1 polymer ?
#
loop_
_entity_poly.entity_id
_entity_poly.type
_entity_poly.pdbx_seq_one_letter_code
_entity_poly.pdbx_strand_id
1 'polypeptide(L)'
;MTAKHIRFDWAIKKLLRNKANYVVLEGFLSELLYQDITIKTLLESESNQQTQEDKSNRVDIIAETANSELILIEVQNNAQLDYFHRMLYGVSNLITEYLEKGQEYGEIRKVYSVNIVYFNLGKGDDYIYRLTSDFIGMNTGDTLELTKAQEKKFNIEKVADIFPEYYLLKVRNFKGTAQTTLQEWIYFLRNSEIKEEFGAKGMVQAKETLRVNNLSDKERKAYDRYMDNKSYEASILSTQEFEAQWQIEQIEEAQMRGREEGREEGREEGREEGREEGREEGREEGREEGREEGREEGREEGKRGLLLRQLERRFPEVASELSAIIGGLNSHDLESLGDAMWDFRTSDDLLNWLPENS
;
A
#
# COMPACT_ATOMS: atom_id res chain seq x y z
N MET A 1 9.46 30.76 31.43
CA MET A 1 9.26 29.27 31.34
C MET A 1 7.77 29.05 31.30
N THR A 2 7.26 28.48 30.21
CA THR A 2 5.86 28.09 30.06
C THR A 2 5.51 27.09 31.16
N ALA A 3 4.39 27.28 31.83
CA ALA A 3 3.96 26.38 32.90
C ALA A 3 3.60 25.01 32.27
N LYS A 4 4.21 23.96 32.78
CA LYS A 4 3.92 22.60 32.30
C LYS A 4 2.58 22.12 32.85
N HIS A 5 1.67 21.72 31.99
CA HIS A 5 0.36 21.21 32.37
C HIS A 5 0.34 19.67 32.32
N ILE A 6 -0.59 19.10 33.07
CA ILE A 6 -0.83 17.69 33.17
C ILE A 6 -1.49 17.23 31.84
N ARG A 7 -1.06 16.09 31.32
CA ARG A 7 -1.70 15.49 30.16
C ARG A 7 -3.19 15.20 30.41
N PHE A 8 -4.01 15.50 29.42
CA PHE A 8 -5.46 15.36 29.52
C PHE A 8 -5.91 13.94 29.82
N ASP A 9 -5.27 12.94 29.21
CA ASP A 9 -5.56 11.51 29.42
C ASP A 9 -5.33 11.05 30.88
N TRP A 10 -4.33 11.62 31.56
CA TRP A 10 -4.13 11.40 32.99
C TRP A 10 -5.11 12.24 33.83
N ALA A 11 -5.33 13.48 33.45
CA ALA A 11 -6.20 14.41 34.16
C ALA A 11 -7.63 13.89 34.21
N ILE A 12 -8.14 13.36 33.08
CA ILE A 12 -9.48 12.83 32.97
C ILE A 12 -9.71 11.64 33.94
N LYS A 13 -8.68 10.83 34.15
CA LYS A 13 -8.72 9.68 35.09
C LYS A 13 -8.74 10.08 36.56
N LYS A 14 -7.99 11.13 36.91
CA LYS A 14 -7.63 11.41 38.29
C LYS A 14 -8.23 12.71 38.84
N LEU A 15 -8.31 13.74 38.04
CA LEU A 15 -8.70 15.07 38.48
C LEU A 15 -10.11 15.47 38.03
N LEU A 16 -10.45 15.19 36.78
CA LEU A 16 -11.71 15.67 36.17
C LEU A 16 -12.93 14.85 36.63
N ARG A 17 -12.73 13.74 37.33
CA ARG A 17 -13.80 13.00 38.02
C ARG A 17 -14.31 13.71 39.28
N ASN A 18 -13.57 14.67 39.80
CA ASN A 18 -14.03 15.48 40.92
C ASN A 18 -15.04 16.53 40.40
N LYS A 19 -16.21 16.59 41.00
CA LYS A 19 -17.28 17.54 40.66
C LYS A 19 -16.80 19.00 40.60
N ALA A 20 -15.86 19.37 41.45
CA ALA A 20 -15.27 20.73 41.45
C ALA A 20 -14.54 21.05 40.12
N ASN A 21 -14.15 20.07 39.35
CA ASN A 21 -13.40 20.23 38.11
C ASN A 21 -14.23 19.98 36.86
N TYR A 22 -15.54 19.73 37.00
CA TYR A 22 -16.44 19.49 35.83
C TYR A 22 -16.40 20.63 34.81
N VAL A 23 -16.21 21.85 35.27
CA VAL A 23 -16.10 23.07 34.43
C VAL A 23 -15.02 22.93 33.33
N VAL A 24 -13.96 22.17 33.57
CA VAL A 24 -12.92 21.91 32.57
C VAL A 24 -13.44 21.01 31.47
N LEU A 25 -14.15 19.94 31.85
CA LEU A 25 -14.75 18.98 30.92
C LEU A 25 -15.92 19.56 30.18
N GLU A 26 -16.79 20.30 30.91
CA GLU A 26 -17.91 21.07 30.32
C GLU A 26 -17.44 22.07 29.26
N GLY A 27 -16.33 22.78 29.55
CA GLY A 27 -15.71 23.70 28.61
C GLY A 27 -15.28 23.01 27.31
N PHE A 28 -14.51 21.93 27.43
CA PHE A 28 -14.08 21.13 26.29
C PHE A 28 -15.26 20.58 25.46
N LEU A 29 -16.23 19.97 26.14
CA LEU A 29 -17.40 19.38 25.48
C LEU A 29 -18.29 20.44 24.83
N SER A 30 -18.45 21.61 25.46
CA SER A 30 -19.23 22.70 24.89
C SER A 30 -18.63 23.19 23.58
N GLU A 31 -17.32 23.37 23.52
CA GLU A 31 -16.61 23.78 22.31
C GLU A 31 -16.69 22.69 21.19
N LEU A 32 -16.57 21.42 21.58
CA LEU A 32 -16.60 20.31 20.62
C LEU A 32 -18.00 20.08 20.03
N LEU A 33 -19.03 20.13 20.87
CA LEU A 33 -20.41 19.81 20.47
C LEU A 33 -21.18 21.05 19.97
N TYR A 34 -20.56 22.23 20.01
CA TYR A 34 -21.19 23.51 19.65
C TYR A 34 -22.50 23.79 20.40
N GLN A 35 -22.58 23.35 21.64
CA GLN A 35 -23.73 23.58 22.52
C GLN A 35 -23.26 23.72 23.97
N ASP A 36 -24.06 24.37 24.81
CA ASP A 36 -23.75 24.57 26.21
C ASP A 36 -23.92 23.27 26.99
N ILE A 37 -22.83 22.64 27.39
CA ILE A 37 -22.86 21.41 28.17
C ILE A 37 -22.71 21.72 29.65
N THR A 38 -23.63 21.17 30.42
CA THR A 38 -23.56 21.12 31.88
C THR A 38 -23.63 19.66 32.34
N ILE A 39 -22.65 19.21 33.07
CA ILE A 39 -22.55 17.84 33.57
C ILE A 39 -23.32 17.74 34.89
N LYS A 40 -24.36 16.93 34.91
CA LYS A 40 -25.13 16.60 36.10
C LYS A 40 -24.34 15.65 37.01
N THR A 41 -23.80 14.58 36.42
CA THR A 41 -23.01 13.57 37.14
C THR A 41 -22.09 12.81 36.17
N LEU A 42 -21.03 12.22 36.73
CA LEU A 42 -20.25 11.21 36.03
C LEU A 42 -20.71 9.83 36.51
N LEU A 43 -20.97 8.98 35.56
CA LEU A 43 -21.47 7.63 35.78
C LEU A 43 -20.28 6.65 35.75
N GLU A 44 -20.37 5.58 36.52
CA GLU A 44 -19.39 4.47 36.46
C GLU A 44 -19.92 3.39 35.54
N SER A 45 -19.15 2.98 34.56
CA SER A 45 -19.49 1.83 33.72
C SER A 45 -19.22 0.54 34.46
N GLU A 46 -20.18 -0.41 34.49
CA GLU A 46 -20.02 -1.74 35.06
C GLU A 46 -18.94 -2.55 34.31
N SER A 47 -18.72 -2.28 33.03
CA SER A 47 -17.67 -2.91 32.22
C SER A 47 -16.24 -2.61 32.67
N ASN A 48 -16.03 -1.60 33.51
CA ASN A 48 -14.72 -1.24 34.08
C ASN A 48 -14.24 -2.15 35.20
N GLN A 49 -14.99 -3.20 35.59
CA GLN A 49 -14.62 -4.11 36.70
C GLN A 49 -13.72 -5.27 36.26
N GLN A 50 -13.43 -5.47 35.00
CA GLN A 50 -12.60 -6.58 34.55
C GLN A 50 -11.10 -6.22 34.60
N THR A 51 -10.39 -6.98 35.46
CA THR A 51 -8.93 -7.10 35.67
C THR A 51 -8.07 -5.84 35.86
N GLN A 52 -7.18 -5.89 36.87
CA GLN A 52 -6.28 -4.78 37.24
C GLN A 52 -5.24 -4.43 36.14
N GLU A 53 -4.91 -5.34 35.25
CA GLU A 53 -3.91 -5.15 34.19
C GLU A 53 -4.45 -4.39 32.96
N ASP A 54 -5.72 -4.56 32.63
CA ASP A 54 -6.37 -3.83 31.54
C ASP A 54 -6.69 -2.35 31.87
N LYS A 55 -6.64 -1.98 33.14
CA LYS A 55 -7.01 -0.65 33.65
C LYS A 55 -6.04 0.47 33.30
N SER A 56 -4.83 0.16 32.85
CA SER A 56 -3.77 1.18 32.67
C SER A 56 -3.94 2.01 31.40
N ASN A 57 -4.56 1.50 30.34
CA ASN A 57 -4.59 2.12 29.01
C ASN A 57 -5.96 2.61 28.53
N ARG A 58 -7.04 2.36 29.25
CA ARG A 58 -8.40 2.76 28.88
C ARG A 58 -8.91 3.86 29.80
N VAL A 59 -9.46 4.92 29.20
CA VAL A 59 -10.15 5.97 29.96
C VAL A 59 -11.51 6.13 29.34
N ASP A 60 -12.49 5.55 29.98
CA ASP A 60 -13.88 5.74 29.62
C ASP A 60 -14.55 6.54 30.73
N ILE A 61 -15.10 7.70 30.39
CA ILE A 61 -15.94 8.49 31.28
C ILE A 61 -17.30 8.59 30.63
N ILE A 62 -18.31 8.31 31.40
CA ILE A 62 -19.70 8.53 31.01
C ILE A 62 -20.20 9.77 31.78
N ALA A 63 -20.58 10.81 31.07
CA ALA A 63 -21.20 11.97 31.66
C ALA A 63 -22.68 12.00 31.32
N GLU A 64 -23.52 12.27 32.30
CA GLU A 64 -24.93 12.63 32.12
C GLU A 64 -25.03 14.15 32.12
N THR A 65 -25.64 14.71 31.07
CA THR A 65 -25.89 16.16 30.98
C THR A 65 -27.15 16.57 31.75
N ALA A 66 -27.31 17.87 31.96
CA ALA A 66 -28.55 18.42 32.54
C ALA A 66 -29.79 18.05 31.70
N ASN A 67 -29.64 17.83 30.40
CA ASN A 67 -30.70 17.41 29.49
C ASN A 67 -30.91 15.89 29.45
N SER A 68 -30.30 15.16 30.37
CA SER A 68 -30.36 13.68 30.45
C SER A 68 -29.71 12.95 29.23
N GLU A 69 -28.89 13.64 28.44
CA GLU A 69 -28.09 13.03 27.37
C GLU A 69 -26.86 12.32 27.97
N LEU A 70 -26.33 11.35 27.27
CA LEU A 70 -25.15 10.61 27.67
C LEU A 70 -23.95 10.97 26.79
N ILE A 71 -22.82 11.28 27.41
CA ILE A 71 -21.57 11.53 26.71
C ILE A 71 -20.55 10.47 27.14
N LEU A 72 -20.19 9.60 26.21
CA LEU A 72 -19.11 8.63 26.38
C LEU A 72 -17.81 9.26 25.88
N ILE A 73 -16.80 9.40 26.78
CA ILE A 73 -15.49 9.95 26.43
C ILE A 73 -14.46 8.85 26.57
N GLU A 74 -13.87 8.47 25.44
CA GLU A 74 -12.77 7.53 25.38
C GLU A 74 -11.47 8.26 25.05
N VAL A 75 -10.39 7.95 25.76
CA VAL A 75 -9.04 8.44 25.44
C VAL A 75 -8.11 7.26 25.26
N GLN A 76 -7.64 7.09 24.01
CA GLN A 76 -6.84 5.94 23.61
C GLN A 76 -5.47 6.37 23.10
N ASN A 77 -4.42 5.80 23.69
CA ASN A 77 -3.02 6.10 23.33
C ASN A 77 -2.44 5.06 22.37
N ASN A 78 -2.83 3.79 22.52
CA ASN A 78 -2.26 2.66 21.77
C ASN A 78 -3.09 2.35 20.54
N ALA A 79 -2.43 2.09 19.42
CA ALA A 79 -3.08 1.74 18.17
C ALA A 79 -3.87 0.43 18.30
N GLN A 80 -5.09 0.43 17.76
CA GLN A 80 -5.96 -0.72 17.65
C GLN A 80 -6.59 -0.73 16.25
N LEU A 81 -6.45 -1.83 15.53
CA LEU A 81 -6.99 -1.94 14.16
C LEU A 81 -8.52 -2.02 14.16
N ASP A 82 -9.10 -2.54 15.21
CA ASP A 82 -10.54 -2.73 15.41
C ASP A 82 -11.20 -1.58 16.17
N TYR A 83 -10.54 -0.42 16.30
CA TYR A 83 -11.03 0.67 17.13
C TYR A 83 -12.41 1.20 16.70
N PHE A 84 -12.73 1.22 15.42
CA PHE A 84 -14.07 1.60 14.95
C PHE A 84 -15.17 0.63 15.44
N HIS A 85 -14.87 -0.67 15.48
CA HIS A 85 -15.80 -1.67 16.04
C HIS A 85 -15.97 -1.44 17.54
N ARG A 86 -14.90 -1.10 18.24
CA ARG A 86 -14.92 -0.79 19.65
C ARG A 86 -15.76 0.46 19.96
N MET A 87 -15.67 1.53 19.17
CA MET A 87 -16.53 2.70 19.32
C MET A 87 -18.02 2.33 19.23
N LEU A 88 -18.39 1.54 18.23
CA LEU A 88 -19.75 1.05 18.04
C LEU A 88 -20.20 0.18 19.23
N TYR A 89 -19.36 -0.75 19.67
CA TYR A 89 -19.65 -1.64 20.81
C TYR A 89 -19.86 -0.84 22.11
N GLY A 90 -19.01 0.14 22.38
CA GLY A 90 -19.10 0.99 23.57
C GLY A 90 -20.43 1.76 23.65
N VAL A 91 -20.85 2.34 22.54
CA VAL A 91 -22.15 3.05 22.48
C VAL A 91 -23.32 2.07 22.61
N SER A 92 -23.24 0.90 21.98
CA SER A 92 -24.30 -0.11 22.07
C SER A 92 -24.49 -0.61 23.51
N ASN A 93 -23.39 -0.88 24.21
CA ASN A 93 -23.41 -1.25 25.62
C ASN A 93 -24.01 -0.13 26.48
N LEU A 94 -23.59 1.12 26.25
CA LEU A 94 -24.11 2.25 26.99
C LEU A 94 -25.64 2.39 26.82
N ILE A 95 -26.15 2.25 25.62
CA ILE A 95 -27.61 2.29 25.37
C ILE A 95 -28.33 1.17 26.13
N THR A 96 -27.79 -0.05 26.09
CA THR A 96 -28.40 -1.20 26.77
C THR A 96 -28.30 -1.15 28.30
N GLU A 97 -27.23 -0.57 28.82
CA GLU A 97 -27.00 -0.41 30.27
C GLU A 97 -27.95 0.62 30.88
N TYR A 98 -28.27 1.68 30.14
CA TYR A 98 -29.12 2.78 30.61
C TYR A 98 -30.54 2.75 30.09
N LEU A 99 -30.97 1.67 29.43
CA LEU A 99 -32.36 1.38 29.13
C LEU A 99 -32.81 0.19 30.01
N GLU A 100 -33.56 0.48 31.06
CA GLU A 100 -34.04 -0.57 31.96
C GLU A 100 -35.03 -1.53 31.27
N LYS A 101 -35.04 -2.80 31.71
CA LYS A 101 -36.02 -3.77 31.19
C LYS A 101 -37.45 -3.34 31.48
N GLY A 102 -38.23 -3.19 30.41
CA GLY A 102 -39.63 -2.79 30.48
C GLY A 102 -39.89 -1.29 30.25
N GLN A 103 -38.85 -0.49 30.09
CA GLN A 103 -38.98 0.88 29.64
C GLN A 103 -39.39 0.94 28.16
N GLU A 104 -40.09 2.00 27.79
CA GLU A 104 -40.45 2.27 26.38
C GLU A 104 -39.17 2.62 25.58
N TYR A 105 -39.07 2.21 24.31
CA TYR A 105 -37.97 2.60 23.44
C TYR A 105 -37.82 4.11 23.27
N GLY A 106 -38.90 4.89 23.52
CA GLY A 106 -38.85 6.33 23.54
C GLY A 106 -37.98 6.94 24.66
N GLU A 107 -37.61 6.13 25.66
CA GLU A 107 -36.73 6.54 26.75
C GLU A 107 -35.20 6.36 26.42
N ILE A 108 -34.89 5.88 25.20
CA ILE A 108 -33.48 5.83 24.74
C ILE A 108 -32.96 7.26 24.69
N ARG A 109 -31.85 7.46 25.43
CA ARG A 109 -31.21 8.78 25.54
C ARG A 109 -30.31 9.05 24.35
N LYS A 110 -30.20 10.32 23.96
CA LYS A 110 -29.16 10.74 23.02
C LYS A 110 -27.77 10.40 23.57
N VAL A 111 -26.92 9.83 22.72
CA VAL A 111 -25.54 9.48 23.06
C VAL A 111 -24.57 10.26 22.16
N TYR A 112 -23.62 10.93 22.76
CA TYR A 112 -22.43 11.47 22.09
C TYR A 112 -21.22 10.60 22.45
N SER A 113 -20.55 10.05 21.45
CA SER A 113 -19.31 9.28 21.63
C SER A 113 -18.11 10.14 21.22
N VAL A 114 -17.33 10.59 22.20
CA VAL A 114 -16.15 11.44 22.01
C VAL A 114 -14.90 10.58 22.14
N ASN A 115 -14.19 10.37 21.04
CA ASN A 115 -13.06 9.47 20.92
C ASN A 115 -11.78 10.25 20.65
N ILE A 116 -10.90 10.34 21.63
CA ILE A 116 -9.61 11.07 21.55
C ILE A 116 -8.51 10.05 21.33
N VAL A 117 -7.91 10.03 20.14
CA VAL A 117 -6.87 9.06 19.79
C VAL A 117 -5.52 9.72 19.54
N TYR A 118 -4.47 9.10 20.09
CA TYR A 118 -3.07 9.53 19.96
C TYR A 118 -2.27 8.65 19.01
N PHE A 119 -2.94 7.95 18.09
CA PHE A 119 -2.33 7.11 17.08
C PHE A 119 -2.98 7.36 15.70
N ASN A 120 -2.36 6.83 14.65
CA ASN A 120 -2.92 6.92 13.32
C ASN A 120 -4.09 5.96 13.16
N LEU A 121 -5.28 6.48 12.87
CA LEU A 121 -6.49 5.71 12.67
C LEU A 121 -7.14 6.13 11.34
N GLY A 122 -7.27 5.17 10.42
CA GLY A 122 -7.81 5.41 9.10
C GLY A 122 -7.00 6.41 8.27
N LYS A 123 -7.41 6.60 7.02
CA LYS A 123 -6.85 7.61 6.10
C LYS A 123 -7.67 8.89 6.20
N GLY A 124 -7.01 10.04 6.02
CA GLY A 124 -7.63 11.36 6.04
C GLY A 124 -6.78 12.36 6.83
N ASP A 125 -6.80 13.62 6.41
CA ASP A 125 -5.88 14.67 6.85
C ASP A 125 -6.41 15.50 8.01
N ASP A 126 -7.73 15.51 8.21
CA ASP A 126 -8.36 16.28 9.29
C ASP A 126 -8.03 15.69 10.67
N TYR A 127 -8.11 16.52 11.69
CA TYR A 127 -7.90 16.15 13.08
C TYR A 127 -9.21 15.92 13.85
N ILE A 128 -10.37 16.28 13.29
CA ILE A 128 -11.72 16.00 13.84
C ILE A 128 -12.62 15.43 12.74
N TYR A 129 -13.23 14.30 13.04
CA TYR A 129 -14.26 13.70 12.19
C TYR A 129 -15.53 13.54 13.01
N ARG A 130 -16.68 13.85 12.39
CA ARG A 130 -18.01 13.66 12.96
C ARG A 130 -18.79 12.67 12.12
N LEU A 131 -19.44 11.72 12.77
CA LEU A 131 -20.40 10.81 12.17
C LEU A 131 -21.80 11.14 12.69
N THR A 132 -22.69 11.45 11.76
CA THR A 132 -24.13 11.67 12.01
C THR A 132 -24.95 10.69 11.20
N SER A 133 -26.20 10.47 11.59
CA SER A 133 -27.09 9.50 10.95
C SER A 133 -28.27 10.23 10.31
N ASP A 134 -28.39 10.14 8.97
CA ASP A 134 -29.52 10.64 8.23
C ASP A 134 -30.16 9.52 7.41
N PHE A 135 -31.48 9.52 7.30
CA PHE A 135 -32.22 8.63 6.41
C PHE A 135 -32.50 9.36 5.11
N ILE A 136 -31.83 8.93 4.04
CA ILE A 136 -31.96 9.52 2.71
C ILE A 136 -32.78 8.60 1.83
N GLY A 137 -33.82 9.16 1.18
CA GLY A 137 -34.66 8.44 0.24
C GLY A 137 -33.87 7.90 -0.95
N MET A 138 -33.85 6.60 -1.15
CA MET A 138 -33.04 5.96 -2.22
C MET A 138 -33.52 6.36 -3.64
N ASN A 139 -34.77 6.74 -3.79
CA ASN A 139 -35.34 7.09 -5.10
C ASN A 139 -35.46 8.60 -5.32
N THR A 140 -35.64 9.36 -4.26
CA THR A 140 -35.97 10.80 -4.32
C THR A 140 -34.81 11.68 -3.85
N GLY A 141 -33.91 11.14 -3.01
CA GLY A 141 -32.77 11.88 -2.41
C GLY A 141 -33.22 12.84 -1.28
N ASP A 142 -34.47 12.80 -0.86
CA ASP A 142 -34.98 13.60 0.26
C ASP A 142 -34.55 13.02 1.60
N THR A 143 -34.51 13.85 2.63
CA THR A 143 -34.25 13.43 4.01
C THR A 143 -35.59 13.09 4.70
N LEU A 144 -35.61 11.92 5.37
CA LEU A 144 -36.81 11.53 6.16
C LEU A 144 -36.93 12.40 7.40
N GLU A 145 -38.03 13.10 7.53
CA GLU A 145 -38.34 13.99 8.64
C GLU A 145 -39.31 13.34 9.62
N LEU A 146 -39.33 13.85 10.87
CA LEU A 146 -40.33 13.46 11.87
C LEU A 146 -41.69 14.06 11.55
N THR A 147 -42.74 13.35 11.93
CA THR A 147 -44.09 13.93 11.96
C THR A 147 -44.25 14.87 13.16
N LYS A 148 -45.12 15.86 13.08
CA LYS A 148 -45.43 16.77 14.20
C LYS A 148 -45.83 16.05 15.49
N ALA A 149 -46.47 14.88 15.38
CA ALA A 149 -46.84 14.05 16.54
C ALA A 149 -45.56 13.42 17.18
N GLN A 150 -44.61 12.98 16.41
CA GLN A 150 -43.32 12.43 16.90
C GLN A 150 -42.46 13.52 17.55
N GLU A 151 -42.31 14.68 16.88
CA GLU A 151 -41.60 15.85 17.43
C GLU A 151 -42.17 16.23 18.81
N LYS A 152 -43.47 16.33 18.91
CA LYS A 152 -44.14 16.68 20.16
C LYS A 152 -44.07 15.60 21.24
N LYS A 153 -44.22 14.31 20.86
CA LYS A 153 -44.17 13.19 21.83
C LYS A 153 -42.80 13.03 22.44
N PHE A 154 -41.73 13.11 21.61
CA PHE A 154 -40.37 12.81 22.02
C PHE A 154 -39.53 14.06 22.31
N ASN A 155 -40.06 15.25 22.04
CA ASN A 155 -39.36 16.53 22.19
C ASN A 155 -38.01 16.57 21.45
N ILE A 156 -38.02 16.13 20.18
CA ILE A 156 -36.87 16.09 19.29
C ILE A 156 -37.24 16.73 17.94
N GLU A 157 -36.24 17.31 17.26
CA GLU A 157 -36.48 18.05 16.01
C GLU A 157 -36.22 17.19 14.76
N LYS A 158 -35.24 16.27 14.85
CA LYS A 158 -34.80 15.49 13.72
C LYS A 158 -34.67 14.01 14.07
N VAL A 159 -34.82 13.13 13.06
CA VAL A 159 -34.57 11.70 13.22
C VAL A 159 -33.13 11.44 13.72
N ALA A 160 -32.20 12.21 13.25
CA ALA A 160 -30.77 12.13 13.68
C ALA A 160 -30.58 12.35 15.19
N ASP A 161 -31.49 13.08 15.87
CA ASP A 161 -31.38 13.34 17.32
C ASP A 161 -31.61 12.09 18.17
N ILE A 162 -32.23 11.04 17.61
CA ILE A 162 -32.38 9.73 18.28
C ILE A 162 -31.09 8.92 18.24
N PHE A 163 -30.35 9.04 17.14
CA PHE A 163 -29.19 8.20 16.88
C PHE A 163 -27.91 8.74 17.55
N PRO A 164 -26.97 7.86 17.93
CA PRO A 164 -25.69 8.29 18.46
C PRO A 164 -24.92 9.16 17.47
N GLU A 165 -24.21 10.15 17.99
CA GLU A 165 -23.21 10.90 17.25
C GLU A 165 -21.82 10.53 17.72
N TYR A 166 -20.90 10.37 16.78
CA TYR A 166 -19.51 10.03 17.07
C TYR A 166 -18.59 11.17 16.66
N TYR A 167 -17.72 11.55 17.57
CA TYR A 167 -16.64 12.50 17.34
C TYR A 167 -15.31 11.78 17.50
N LEU A 168 -14.50 11.78 16.45
CA LEU A 168 -13.17 11.19 16.44
C LEU A 168 -12.13 12.29 16.32
N LEU A 169 -11.32 12.47 17.38
CA LEU A 169 -10.26 13.46 17.46
C LEU A 169 -8.91 12.78 17.25
N LYS A 170 -8.34 12.90 16.06
CA LYS A 170 -6.99 12.44 15.68
C LYS A 170 -5.97 13.50 16.10
N VAL A 171 -5.66 13.57 17.38
CA VAL A 171 -4.90 14.68 17.99
C VAL A 171 -3.54 14.90 17.31
N ARG A 172 -2.89 13.84 16.82
CA ARG A 172 -1.59 13.94 16.11
C ARG A 172 -1.68 14.67 14.77
N ASN A 173 -2.86 14.70 14.14
CA ASN A 173 -3.05 15.36 12.84
C ASN A 173 -3.13 16.89 12.97
N PHE A 174 -3.42 17.43 14.15
CA PHE A 174 -3.44 18.87 14.35
C PHE A 174 -2.04 19.45 14.21
N LYS A 175 -1.84 20.30 13.20
CA LYS A 175 -0.56 20.97 12.92
C LYS A 175 -0.76 22.48 12.96
N GLY A 176 0.13 23.19 13.62
CA GLY A 176 0.13 24.65 13.64
C GLY A 176 -0.36 25.28 14.94
N THR A 177 -0.82 26.53 14.85
CA THR A 177 -1.33 27.34 15.96
C THR A 177 -2.85 27.28 16.03
N ALA A 178 -3.41 27.36 17.22
CA ALA A 178 -4.85 27.44 17.41
C ALA A 178 -5.40 28.80 16.88
N GLN A 179 -6.44 28.73 16.06
CA GLN A 179 -7.12 29.87 15.47
C GLN A 179 -8.56 30.03 16.00
N THR A 180 -9.11 28.98 16.60
CA THR A 180 -10.46 28.94 17.17
C THR A 180 -10.40 28.38 18.58
N THR A 181 -11.45 28.65 19.38
CA THR A 181 -11.57 28.14 20.75
C THR A 181 -11.51 26.62 20.83
N LEU A 182 -12.14 25.91 19.89
CA LEU A 182 -12.00 24.44 19.79
C LEU A 182 -10.55 24.03 19.50
N GLN A 183 -9.84 24.75 18.63
CA GLN A 183 -8.44 24.46 18.33
C GLN A 183 -7.51 24.72 19.53
N GLU A 184 -7.84 25.60 20.46
CA GLU A 184 -7.11 25.77 21.71
C GLU A 184 -7.15 24.48 22.55
N TRP A 185 -8.31 23.82 22.62
CA TRP A 185 -8.45 22.52 23.27
C TRP A 185 -7.67 21.43 22.56
N ILE A 186 -7.73 21.35 21.22
CA ILE A 186 -6.96 20.35 20.45
C ILE A 186 -5.46 20.58 20.61
N TYR A 187 -5.00 21.85 20.61
CA TYR A 187 -3.62 22.20 20.90
C TYR A 187 -3.17 21.68 22.29
N PHE A 188 -4.00 21.91 23.31
CA PHE A 188 -3.73 21.43 24.66
C PHE A 188 -3.70 19.90 24.72
N LEU A 189 -4.67 19.21 24.11
CA LEU A 189 -4.70 17.74 24.03
C LEU A 189 -3.42 17.19 23.41
N ARG A 190 -2.91 17.85 22.37
CA ARG A 190 -1.70 17.40 21.67
C ARG A 190 -0.42 17.70 22.45
N ASN A 191 -0.27 18.92 22.97
CA ASN A 191 1.01 19.43 23.43
C ASN A 191 1.12 19.40 24.97
N SER A 192 0.03 19.18 25.70
CA SER A 192 -0.06 19.33 27.16
C SER A 192 0.44 20.73 27.64
N GLU A 193 0.16 21.73 26.82
CA GLU A 193 0.50 23.12 27.04
C GLU A 193 -0.73 24.01 26.83
N ILE A 194 -0.99 24.89 27.74
CA ILE A 194 -2.02 25.92 27.64
C ILE A 194 -1.33 27.27 27.56
N LYS A 195 -1.48 27.94 26.43
CA LYS A 195 -0.88 29.27 26.23
C LYS A 195 -1.65 30.34 27.01
N GLU A 196 -0.94 31.45 27.34
CA GLU A 196 -1.55 32.53 28.14
C GLU A 196 -2.73 33.20 27.42
N GLU A 197 -2.68 33.31 26.10
CA GLU A 197 -3.71 33.90 25.25
C GLU A 197 -4.96 33.02 25.05
N PHE A 198 -4.91 31.75 25.46
CA PHE A 198 -6.04 30.84 25.27
C PHE A 198 -7.23 31.22 26.18
N GLY A 199 -8.40 31.40 25.55
CA GLY A 199 -9.60 31.89 26.20
C GLY A 199 -10.84 31.04 26.01
N ALA A 200 -10.73 29.83 25.40
CA ALA A 200 -11.84 28.92 25.22
C ALA A 200 -12.60 28.65 26.53
N LYS A 201 -13.90 28.34 26.45
CA LYS A 201 -14.72 27.99 27.60
C LYS A 201 -14.02 26.91 28.43
N GLY A 202 -13.90 27.10 29.75
CA GLY A 202 -13.21 26.19 30.69
C GLY A 202 -11.69 26.23 30.63
N MET A 203 -11.06 26.98 29.72
CA MET A 203 -9.61 27.01 29.56
C MET A 203 -8.88 27.73 30.72
N VAL A 204 -9.52 28.75 31.26
CA VAL A 204 -8.97 29.45 32.44
C VAL A 204 -8.89 28.49 33.64
N GLN A 205 -9.95 27.73 33.89
CA GLN A 205 -9.99 26.72 34.95
C GLN A 205 -9.01 25.58 34.67
N ALA A 206 -8.89 25.17 33.40
CA ALA A 206 -7.91 24.16 32.99
C ALA A 206 -6.47 24.60 33.29
N LYS A 207 -6.11 25.89 33.04
CA LYS A 207 -4.80 26.44 33.40
C LYS A 207 -4.47 26.26 34.88
N GLU A 208 -5.43 26.51 35.73
CA GLU A 208 -5.23 26.41 37.19
C GLU A 208 -5.24 24.95 37.66
N THR A 209 -6.27 24.20 37.28
CA THR A 209 -6.49 22.80 37.73
C THR A 209 -5.40 21.84 37.22
N LEU A 210 -4.90 22.06 36.02
CA LEU A 210 -3.99 21.12 35.35
C LEU A 210 -2.51 21.54 35.44
N ARG A 211 -2.16 22.48 36.29
CA ARG A 211 -0.73 22.79 36.56
C ARG A 211 -0.08 21.64 37.33
N VAL A 212 1.04 21.15 36.83
CA VAL A 212 1.82 20.08 37.47
C VAL A 212 2.22 20.46 38.91
N ASN A 213 2.46 21.74 39.14
CA ASN A 213 2.87 22.26 40.46
C ASN A 213 1.72 22.25 41.47
N ASN A 214 0.47 22.13 41.07
CA ASN A 214 -0.70 22.08 41.94
C ASN A 214 -1.03 20.64 42.39
N LEU A 215 -0.30 19.63 41.89
CA LEU A 215 -0.45 18.25 42.34
C LEU A 215 0.08 18.09 43.78
N SER A 216 -0.64 17.34 44.61
CA SER A 216 -0.12 16.82 45.86
C SER A 216 1.09 15.91 45.62
N ASP A 217 1.94 15.69 46.61
CA ASP A 217 3.11 14.82 46.50
C ASP A 217 2.76 13.39 46.03
N LYS A 218 1.62 12.88 46.47
CA LYS A 218 1.12 11.56 46.06
C LYS A 218 0.71 11.54 44.58
N GLU A 219 -0.01 12.55 44.13
CA GLU A 219 -0.44 12.70 42.75
C GLU A 219 0.75 12.95 41.84
N ARG A 220 1.71 13.78 42.27
CA ARG A 220 2.93 14.04 41.53
C ARG A 220 3.74 12.77 41.28
N LYS A 221 3.96 11.95 42.30
CA LYS A 221 4.63 10.67 42.18
C LYS A 221 3.87 9.69 41.25
N ALA A 222 2.54 9.78 41.23
CA ALA A 222 1.72 8.96 40.35
C ALA A 222 1.79 9.45 38.89
N TYR A 223 1.85 10.78 38.71
CA TYR A 223 2.01 11.38 37.38
C TYR A 223 3.40 11.13 36.79
N ASP A 224 4.45 11.29 37.61
CA ASP A 224 5.83 11.02 37.18
C ASP A 224 5.97 9.56 36.71
N ARG A 225 5.47 8.58 37.49
CA ARG A 225 5.43 7.17 37.07
C ARG A 225 4.64 6.96 35.77
N TYR A 226 3.53 7.64 35.61
CA TYR A 226 2.76 7.58 34.39
C TYR A 226 3.57 8.10 33.19
N MET A 227 4.29 9.22 33.35
CA MET A 227 5.15 9.78 32.29
C MET A 227 6.32 8.86 31.96
N ASP A 228 6.94 8.22 32.95
CA ASP A 228 8.01 7.22 32.74
C ASP A 228 7.50 6.02 31.94
N ASN A 229 6.33 5.49 32.28
CA ASN A 229 5.70 4.41 31.53
C ASN A 229 5.40 4.83 30.08
N LYS A 230 4.93 6.06 29.86
CA LYS A 230 4.68 6.59 28.51
C LYS A 230 5.96 6.73 27.70
N SER A 231 7.04 7.14 28.31
CA SER A 231 8.36 7.21 27.66
C SER A 231 8.85 5.81 27.28
N TYR A 232 8.65 4.83 28.14
CA TYR A 232 8.97 3.42 27.87
C TYR A 232 8.13 2.84 26.72
N GLU A 233 6.80 3.03 26.76
CA GLU A 233 5.90 2.61 25.67
C GLU A 233 6.30 3.26 24.33
N ALA A 234 6.64 4.55 24.33
CA ALA A 234 7.09 5.25 23.12
C ALA A 234 8.40 4.66 22.56
N SER A 235 9.32 4.27 23.45
CA SER A 235 10.58 3.63 23.07
C SER A 235 10.35 2.25 22.44
N ILE A 236 9.44 1.44 22.99
CA ILE A 236 9.08 0.15 22.42
C ILE A 236 8.47 0.32 21.02
N LEU A 237 7.50 1.24 20.88
CA LEU A 237 6.86 1.51 19.58
C LEU A 237 7.87 1.98 18.54
N SER A 238 8.78 2.88 18.92
CA SER A 238 9.85 3.34 18.02
C SER A 238 10.76 2.20 17.57
N THR A 239 11.06 1.26 18.45
CA THR A 239 11.86 0.07 18.12
C THR A 239 11.11 -0.84 17.14
N GLN A 240 9.81 -1.09 17.40
CA GLN A 240 8.98 -1.91 16.51
C GLN A 240 8.79 -1.28 15.12
N GLU A 241 8.60 0.04 15.06
CA GLU A 241 8.53 0.79 13.79
C GLU A 241 9.85 0.69 13.01
N PHE A 242 10.97 0.81 13.70
CA PHE A 242 12.30 0.66 13.10
C PHE A 242 12.54 -0.77 12.58
N GLU A 243 12.23 -1.78 13.39
CA GLU A 243 12.39 -3.19 13.00
C GLU A 243 11.51 -3.54 11.79
N ALA A 244 10.27 -3.05 11.75
CA ALA A 244 9.37 -3.25 10.61
C ALA A 244 9.91 -2.59 9.34
N GLN A 245 10.40 -1.36 9.43
CA GLN A 245 11.02 -0.64 8.31
C GLN A 245 12.29 -1.37 7.81
N TRP A 246 13.14 -1.79 8.74
CA TRP A 246 14.36 -2.53 8.40
C TRP A 246 14.05 -3.86 7.71
N GLN A 247 13.00 -4.59 8.13
CA GLN A 247 12.56 -5.81 7.45
C GLN A 247 12.09 -5.54 6.02
N ILE A 248 11.35 -4.44 5.78
CA ILE A 248 10.91 -4.05 4.44
C ILE A 248 12.12 -3.76 3.55
N GLU A 249 13.11 -3.00 4.03
CA GLU A 249 14.34 -2.71 3.30
C GLU A 249 15.11 -3.99 2.94
N GLN A 250 15.21 -4.95 3.87
CA GLN A 250 15.88 -6.25 3.61
C GLN A 250 15.15 -7.07 2.53
N ILE A 251 13.81 -7.04 2.52
CA ILE A 251 13.01 -7.72 1.49
C ILE A 251 13.22 -7.06 0.12
N GLU A 252 13.23 -5.73 0.06
CA GLU A 252 13.46 -4.97 -1.17
C GLU A 252 14.87 -5.22 -1.73
N GLU A 253 15.90 -5.21 -0.88
CA GLU A 253 17.26 -5.54 -1.27
C GLU A 253 17.42 -6.98 -1.77
N ALA A 254 16.76 -7.95 -1.11
CA ALA A 254 16.75 -9.33 -1.55
C ALA A 254 16.05 -9.51 -2.91
N GLN A 255 14.95 -8.81 -3.13
CA GLN A 255 14.25 -8.81 -4.43
C GLN A 255 15.09 -8.17 -5.54
N MET A 256 15.79 -7.09 -5.25
CA MET A 256 16.70 -6.47 -6.22
C MET A 256 17.86 -7.40 -6.61
N ARG A 257 18.51 -8.04 -5.62
CA ARG A 257 19.57 -9.02 -5.87
C ARG A 257 19.06 -10.20 -6.71
N GLY A 258 17.94 -10.79 -6.34
CA GLY A 258 17.36 -11.90 -7.12
C GLY A 258 16.96 -11.51 -8.55
N ARG A 259 16.56 -10.26 -8.79
CA ARG A 259 16.31 -9.75 -10.16
C ARG A 259 17.61 -9.56 -10.95
N GLU A 260 18.68 -9.15 -10.29
CA GLU A 260 19.99 -8.93 -10.91
C GLU A 260 20.63 -10.28 -11.27
N GLU A 261 20.63 -11.24 -10.33
CA GLU A 261 21.09 -12.61 -10.53
C GLU A 261 20.32 -13.31 -11.67
N GLY A 262 18.99 -13.27 -11.65
CA GLY A 262 18.18 -13.86 -12.74
C GLY A 262 18.37 -13.17 -14.10
N ARG A 263 18.79 -11.90 -14.12
CA ARG A 263 19.16 -11.21 -15.35
C ARG A 263 20.54 -11.62 -15.88
N GLU A 264 21.48 -11.87 -14.99
CA GLU A 264 22.80 -12.38 -15.35
C GLU A 264 22.71 -13.81 -15.85
N GLU A 265 22.03 -14.69 -15.11
CA GLU A 265 21.80 -16.08 -15.51
C GLU A 265 21.11 -16.16 -16.88
N GLY A 266 20.00 -15.45 -17.09
CA GLY A 266 19.32 -15.41 -18.38
C GLY A 266 20.15 -14.82 -19.54
N ARG A 267 21.12 -13.94 -19.23
CA ARG A 267 22.09 -13.46 -20.24
C ARG A 267 23.16 -14.50 -20.58
N GLU A 268 23.62 -15.26 -19.60
CA GLU A 268 24.60 -16.33 -19.82
C GLU A 268 23.95 -17.49 -20.57
N GLU A 269 22.79 -17.94 -20.15
CA GLU A 269 22.04 -19.00 -20.85
C GLU A 269 21.73 -18.61 -22.30
N GLY A 270 21.20 -17.42 -22.55
CA GLY A 270 20.92 -16.95 -23.92
C GLY A 270 22.17 -16.74 -24.78
N ARG A 271 23.36 -16.50 -24.15
CA ARG A 271 24.63 -16.47 -24.88
C ARG A 271 25.14 -17.88 -25.22
N GLU A 272 24.95 -18.85 -24.34
CA GLU A 272 25.33 -20.25 -24.59
C GLU A 272 24.41 -20.87 -25.64
N GLU A 273 23.12 -20.73 -25.50
CA GLU A 273 22.14 -21.19 -26.50
C GLU A 273 22.41 -20.58 -27.88
N GLY A 274 22.55 -19.28 -27.99
CA GLY A 274 22.85 -18.61 -29.26
C GLY A 274 24.21 -19.00 -29.86
N ARG A 275 25.19 -19.41 -29.03
CA ARG A 275 26.46 -19.96 -29.54
C ARG A 275 26.33 -21.39 -30.04
N GLU A 276 25.52 -22.23 -29.39
CA GLU A 276 25.25 -23.60 -29.83
C GLU A 276 24.44 -23.60 -31.11
N GLU A 277 23.34 -22.86 -31.15
CA GLU A 277 22.53 -22.72 -32.37
C GLU A 277 23.33 -22.20 -33.55
N GLY A 278 24.11 -21.12 -33.40
CA GLY A 278 24.94 -20.60 -34.47
C GLY A 278 26.08 -21.55 -34.90
N ARG A 279 26.53 -22.45 -34.01
CA ARG A 279 27.51 -23.52 -34.41
C ARG A 279 26.82 -24.66 -35.15
N GLU A 280 25.62 -25.03 -34.78
CA GLU A 280 24.86 -26.06 -35.51
C GLU A 280 24.44 -25.56 -36.88
N GLU A 281 23.84 -24.39 -36.98
CA GLU A 281 23.46 -23.77 -38.26
C GLU A 281 24.68 -23.63 -39.20
N GLY A 282 25.79 -23.08 -38.73
CA GLY A 282 27.00 -22.92 -39.54
C GLY A 282 27.62 -24.28 -39.96
N ARG A 283 27.43 -25.35 -39.15
CA ARG A 283 27.83 -26.71 -39.57
C ARG A 283 26.93 -27.35 -40.61
N GLU A 284 25.60 -27.12 -40.50
CA GLU A 284 24.66 -27.60 -41.49
C GLU A 284 24.82 -26.87 -42.82
N GLU A 285 24.89 -25.55 -42.82
CA GLU A 285 25.14 -24.74 -44.02
C GLU A 285 26.45 -25.15 -44.70
N GLY A 286 27.56 -25.22 -43.98
CA GLY A 286 28.85 -25.64 -44.54
C GLY A 286 28.84 -27.10 -45.06
N ARG A 287 28.00 -27.96 -44.49
CA ARG A 287 27.82 -29.35 -45.03
C ARG A 287 27.00 -29.38 -46.27
N GLU A 288 25.93 -28.54 -46.36
CA GLU A 288 25.11 -28.47 -47.58
C GLU A 288 25.87 -27.84 -48.73
N GLU A 289 26.57 -26.71 -48.50
CA GLU A 289 27.40 -26.05 -49.52
C GLU A 289 28.51 -27.01 -50.00
N GLY A 290 29.25 -27.63 -49.10
CA GLY A 290 30.28 -28.58 -49.51
C GLY A 290 29.76 -29.84 -50.22
N ARG A 291 28.50 -30.26 -49.97
CA ARG A 291 27.81 -31.32 -50.72
C ARG A 291 27.39 -30.89 -52.11
N GLU A 292 26.88 -29.67 -52.27
CA GLU A 292 26.50 -29.12 -53.56
C GLU A 292 27.73 -28.91 -54.45
N GLU A 293 28.76 -28.24 -53.93
CA GLU A 293 30.03 -28.06 -54.64
C GLU A 293 30.66 -29.37 -55.06
N GLY A 294 30.77 -30.36 -54.15
CA GLY A 294 31.32 -31.68 -54.48
C GLY A 294 30.48 -32.47 -55.47
N ARG A 295 29.16 -32.24 -55.54
CA ARG A 295 28.28 -32.83 -56.56
C ARG A 295 28.45 -32.16 -57.92
N GLU A 296 28.62 -30.85 -57.97
CA GLU A 296 28.89 -30.13 -59.24
C GLU A 296 30.22 -30.53 -59.79
N GLU A 297 31.27 -30.47 -59.00
CA GLU A 297 32.62 -30.89 -59.39
C GLU A 297 32.65 -32.35 -59.88
N GLY A 298 32.05 -33.27 -59.12
CA GLY A 298 32.00 -34.66 -59.50
C GLY A 298 31.20 -34.89 -60.79
N ARG A 299 30.20 -34.05 -61.05
CA ARG A 299 29.42 -34.14 -62.31
C ARG A 299 30.21 -33.60 -63.51
N GLU A 300 30.99 -32.51 -63.32
CA GLU A 300 31.87 -32.00 -64.39
C GLU A 300 33.00 -32.96 -64.67
N GLU A 301 33.67 -33.50 -63.65
CA GLU A 301 34.74 -34.52 -63.85
C GLU A 301 34.21 -35.80 -64.54
N GLY A 302 32.97 -36.22 -64.15
CA GLY A 302 32.30 -37.34 -64.82
C GLY A 302 32.01 -37.09 -66.30
N LYS A 303 31.52 -35.89 -66.67
CA LYS A 303 31.32 -35.51 -68.06
C LYS A 303 32.64 -35.46 -68.84
N ARG A 304 33.66 -34.81 -68.25
CA ARG A 304 34.98 -34.71 -68.82
C ARG A 304 35.60 -36.08 -69.12
N GLY A 305 35.59 -36.98 -68.14
CA GLY A 305 36.12 -38.33 -68.23
C GLY A 305 35.34 -39.22 -69.25
N LEU A 306 34.02 -39.00 -69.42
CA LEU A 306 33.22 -39.69 -70.40
C LEU A 306 33.56 -39.27 -71.85
N LEU A 307 33.62 -37.94 -72.07
CA LEU A 307 33.96 -37.34 -73.34
C LEU A 307 35.37 -37.74 -73.77
N LEU A 308 36.32 -37.65 -72.87
CA LEU A 308 37.71 -38.06 -73.16
C LEU A 308 37.77 -39.51 -73.62
N ARG A 309 37.16 -40.47 -72.90
CA ARG A 309 37.13 -41.87 -73.28
C ARG A 309 36.46 -42.13 -74.64
N GLN A 310 35.41 -41.42 -74.97
CA GLN A 310 34.75 -41.56 -76.27
C GLN A 310 35.58 -41.01 -77.40
N LEU A 311 36.24 -39.90 -77.25
CA LEU A 311 37.09 -39.28 -78.27
C LEU A 311 38.39 -40.07 -78.43
N GLU A 312 39.06 -40.52 -77.36
CA GLU A 312 40.24 -41.42 -77.46
C GLU A 312 39.94 -42.72 -78.22
N ARG A 313 38.76 -43.27 -78.00
CA ARG A 313 38.37 -44.51 -78.69
C ARG A 313 38.08 -44.26 -80.17
N ARG A 314 37.63 -43.05 -80.53
CA ARG A 314 37.25 -42.77 -81.92
C ARG A 314 38.42 -42.21 -82.73
N PHE A 315 39.33 -41.50 -82.06
CA PHE A 315 40.50 -40.88 -82.63
C PHE A 315 41.77 -41.22 -81.84
N PRO A 316 42.24 -42.44 -81.86
CA PRO A 316 43.33 -42.95 -81.09
C PRO A 316 44.69 -42.29 -81.42
N GLU A 317 44.82 -41.74 -82.63
CA GLU A 317 46.02 -41.05 -83.11
C GLU A 317 46.33 -39.74 -82.36
N VAL A 318 45.31 -39.08 -81.79
CA VAL A 318 45.44 -37.78 -81.05
C VAL A 318 45.14 -37.92 -79.53
N ALA A 319 44.99 -39.18 -79.05
CA ALA A 319 44.59 -39.49 -77.70
C ALA A 319 45.44 -38.80 -76.60
N SER A 320 46.76 -38.73 -76.84
CA SER A 320 47.71 -38.09 -75.87
C SER A 320 47.55 -36.57 -75.72
N GLU A 321 47.01 -35.91 -76.74
CA GLU A 321 46.78 -34.45 -76.75
C GLU A 321 45.43 -34.09 -76.19
N LEU A 322 44.41 -34.95 -76.37
CA LEU A 322 43.03 -34.74 -75.93
C LEU A 322 42.88 -34.58 -74.42
N SER A 323 43.68 -35.32 -73.61
CA SER A 323 43.57 -35.21 -72.15
C SER A 323 43.95 -33.87 -71.62
N ALA A 324 44.92 -33.15 -72.16
CA ALA A 324 45.36 -31.82 -71.78
C ALA A 324 44.32 -30.76 -72.21
N ILE A 325 43.79 -30.89 -73.42
CA ILE A 325 42.86 -29.91 -74.00
C ILE A 325 41.48 -29.99 -73.30
N ILE A 326 40.92 -31.21 -73.18
CA ILE A 326 39.64 -31.40 -72.50
C ILE A 326 39.73 -31.09 -71.00
N GLY A 327 40.88 -31.26 -70.39
CA GLY A 327 41.15 -30.86 -69.03
C GLY A 327 40.99 -29.41 -68.76
N GLY A 328 41.22 -28.52 -69.76
CA GLY A 328 41.07 -27.06 -69.65
C GLY A 328 39.72 -26.49 -70.04
N LEU A 329 38.81 -27.28 -70.58
CA LEU A 329 37.49 -26.80 -71.03
C LEU A 329 36.59 -26.56 -69.83
N ASN A 330 35.80 -25.50 -69.88
CA ASN A 330 34.74 -25.22 -68.92
C ASN A 330 33.46 -26.06 -69.22
N SER A 331 32.49 -26.07 -68.32
CA SER A 331 31.30 -26.92 -68.38
C SER A 331 30.48 -26.69 -69.68
N HIS A 332 30.39 -25.44 -70.14
CA HIS A 332 29.67 -25.08 -71.38
C HIS A 332 30.39 -25.63 -72.61
N ASP A 333 31.70 -25.48 -72.69
CA ASP A 333 32.51 -25.98 -73.79
C ASP A 333 32.56 -27.51 -73.82
N LEU A 334 32.53 -28.17 -72.66
CA LEU A 334 32.37 -29.61 -72.57
C LEU A 334 31.03 -30.13 -73.12
N GLU A 335 29.93 -29.42 -72.83
CA GLU A 335 28.59 -29.74 -73.38
C GLU A 335 28.59 -29.53 -74.91
N SER A 336 29.12 -28.42 -75.37
CA SER A 336 29.25 -28.13 -76.79
C SER A 336 30.11 -29.14 -77.54
N LEU A 337 31.17 -29.61 -76.96
CA LEU A 337 32.00 -30.68 -77.47
C LEU A 337 31.25 -32.03 -77.56
N GLY A 338 30.43 -32.31 -76.50
CA GLY A 338 29.61 -33.50 -76.45
C GLY A 338 28.60 -33.57 -77.57
N ASP A 339 28.01 -32.40 -77.92
CA ASP A 339 27.06 -32.31 -79.06
C ASP A 339 27.77 -32.40 -80.40
N ALA A 340 28.91 -31.70 -80.57
CA ALA A 340 29.64 -31.63 -81.82
C ALA A 340 30.39 -32.90 -82.19
N MET A 341 30.77 -33.72 -81.19
CA MET A 341 31.63 -34.93 -81.38
C MET A 341 31.05 -35.92 -82.36
N TRP A 342 29.75 -35.95 -82.65
CA TRP A 342 29.10 -36.88 -83.57
C TRP A 342 29.32 -36.51 -85.02
N ASP A 343 29.58 -35.26 -85.33
CA ASP A 343 29.78 -34.68 -86.63
C ASP A 343 31.22 -34.82 -87.15
N PHE A 344 32.21 -35.07 -86.24
CA PHE A 344 33.60 -35.26 -86.61
C PHE A 344 33.84 -36.54 -87.33
N ARG A 345 34.47 -36.49 -88.52
CA ARG A 345 34.80 -37.64 -89.32
C ARG A 345 36.29 -38.03 -89.23
N THR A 346 37.12 -37.04 -89.01
CA THR A 346 38.58 -37.18 -88.90
C THR A 346 39.11 -36.55 -87.60
N SER A 347 40.31 -36.89 -87.15
CA SER A 347 40.99 -36.22 -86.05
C SER A 347 41.23 -34.73 -86.33
N ASP A 348 41.42 -34.36 -87.58
CA ASP A 348 41.61 -32.93 -87.95
C ASP A 348 40.31 -32.12 -87.72
N ASP A 349 39.13 -32.71 -87.94
CA ASP A 349 37.88 -32.04 -87.65
C ASP A 349 37.77 -31.72 -86.15
N LEU A 350 38.16 -32.60 -85.25
CA LEU A 350 38.19 -32.43 -83.83
C LEU A 350 39.20 -31.39 -83.36
N LEU A 351 40.44 -31.46 -83.89
CA LEU A 351 41.52 -30.53 -83.52
C LEU A 351 41.22 -29.14 -84.00
N ASN A 352 40.57 -28.93 -85.15
CA ASN A 352 40.18 -27.61 -85.65
C ASN A 352 39.01 -27.02 -84.85
N TRP A 353 38.08 -27.87 -84.32
CA TRP A 353 36.96 -27.39 -83.50
C TRP A 353 37.44 -26.88 -82.11
N LEU A 354 38.42 -27.57 -81.53
CA LEU A 354 38.94 -27.27 -80.15
C LEU A 354 39.55 -25.86 -80.02
N PRO A 355 40.36 -25.33 -80.92
CA PRO A 355 40.95 -24.00 -80.83
C PRO A 355 39.95 -22.87 -81.03
N GLU A 356 38.85 -23.07 -81.78
CA GLU A 356 37.82 -22.06 -82.08
C GLU A 356 36.82 -21.86 -80.96
N ASN A 357 36.70 -22.83 -80.02
CA ASN A 357 35.69 -22.85 -78.99
C ASN A 357 36.21 -23.05 -77.56
N SER A 358 37.49 -22.86 -77.30
CA SER A 358 38.14 -23.00 -75.98
C SER A 358 38.47 -21.65 -75.33
#